data_6ba857bd78a90ea1fee4d32363151c84
#
_entry.id   6ba857bd78a90ea1fee4d32363151c84
#
_cell.length_a   1.000
_cell.length_b   1.000
_cell.length_c   1.000
_cell.angle_alpha   90.00
_cell.angle_beta   90.00
_cell.angle_gamma   90.00
#
_symmetry.space_group_name_H-M   'P 1'
#
loop_
_entity.id
_entity.type
_entity.pdbx_description
1 polymer ?
#
loop_
_entity_poly.entity_id
_entity_poly.type
_entity_poly.pdbx_seq_one_letter_code
_entity_poly.pdbx_strand_id
1 'polypeptide(L)'
;SVGGQVRCIVTGLPAGWGGPDWRETVESEIARHVFAIPGVKAVAFGAGEELAALRGSQANDPWRTDGRRIWSVTNHSGGINGGITNGMPVEFTVTFRPTPSIAQPQETIDLETMTNTKITIGGRHDACIALRAPVVVESAAALALWRLKGADGGGELDNLRGQLDILDTELTTLFVRRQSISRRIGAYKREHHLPVQDAGREEQVLHTRGQLAPERRQQVERLFRLLMELSREEQA
;
A
#
# COMPACT_ATOMS: atom_id res chain seq x y z
N SER A 1 -2.83 -4.69 29.14
CA SER A 1 -2.87 -5.31 27.80
C SER A 1 -1.47 -5.72 27.36
N VAL A 2 -1.39 -6.70 26.50
CA VAL A 2 -0.16 -7.19 25.88
C VAL A 2 -0.30 -7.19 24.37
N GLY A 3 0.80 -7.06 23.65
CA GLY A 3 0.87 -7.29 22.22
C GLY A 3 0.92 -8.79 21.89
N GLY A 4 0.99 -9.11 20.62
CA GLY A 4 1.14 -10.49 20.18
C GLY A 4 1.54 -10.58 18.73
N GLN A 5 1.87 -11.78 18.30
CA GLN A 5 2.22 -12.09 16.94
C GLN A 5 1.26 -13.13 16.35
N VAL A 6 0.97 -13.01 15.07
CA VAL A 6 0.22 -13.99 14.27
C VAL A 6 1.14 -14.45 13.16
N ARG A 7 1.49 -15.73 13.14
CA ARG A 7 2.17 -16.37 12.02
C ARG A 7 1.14 -16.88 11.03
N CYS A 8 1.30 -16.52 9.77
CA CYS A 8 0.46 -17.00 8.67
C CYS A 8 1.32 -17.87 7.75
N ILE A 9 0.78 -19.01 7.34
CA ILE A 9 1.43 -19.96 6.42
C ILE A 9 0.44 -20.26 5.31
N VAL A 10 0.82 -19.93 4.08
CA VAL A 10 0.00 -20.23 2.90
C VAL A 10 0.68 -21.34 2.11
N THR A 11 -0.04 -22.43 1.92
CA THR A 11 0.44 -23.61 1.18
C THR A 11 -0.28 -23.76 -0.15
N GLY A 12 0.35 -24.51 -1.08
CA GLY A 12 -0.26 -24.86 -2.37
C GLY A 12 -0.19 -23.76 -3.41
N LEU A 13 0.60 -22.70 -3.18
CA LEU A 13 0.85 -21.69 -4.19
C LEU A 13 1.86 -22.23 -5.23
N PRO A 14 1.61 -22.04 -6.54
CA PRO A 14 2.60 -22.34 -7.56
C PRO A 14 3.78 -21.36 -7.47
N ALA A 15 4.92 -21.72 -8.01
CA ALA A 15 5.98 -20.77 -8.30
C ALA A 15 5.54 -19.81 -9.42
N GLY A 16 6.00 -18.55 -9.35
CA GLY A 16 5.81 -17.58 -10.43
C GLY A 16 4.76 -16.49 -10.15
N TRP A 17 4.08 -16.49 -9.00
CA TRP A 17 3.17 -15.39 -8.65
C TRP A 17 3.95 -14.20 -8.11
N GLY A 18 3.51 -12.99 -8.49
CA GLY A 18 4.19 -11.75 -8.20
C GLY A 18 5.06 -11.26 -9.36
N GLY A 19 5.68 -10.12 -9.20
CA GLY A 19 6.50 -9.49 -10.24
C GLY A 19 7.81 -8.93 -9.71
N PRO A 20 8.76 -8.59 -10.62
CA PRO A 20 10.03 -7.98 -10.25
C PRO A 20 9.90 -6.48 -9.95
N ASP A 21 8.78 -5.83 -10.30
CA ASP A 21 8.51 -4.44 -9.92
C ASP A 21 8.23 -4.39 -8.41
N TRP A 22 8.86 -3.46 -7.72
CA TRP A 22 8.74 -3.31 -6.26
C TRP A 22 7.29 -3.15 -5.77
N ARG A 23 6.37 -2.73 -6.63
CA ARG A 23 4.93 -2.58 -6.34
C ARG A 23 4.14 -3.87 -6.51
N GLU A 24 4.69 -4.84 -7.25
CA GLU A 24 4.03 -6.08 -7.67
C GLU A 24 4.62 -7.30 -6.96
N THR A 25 5.57 -7.10 -6.04
CA THR A 25 6.13 -8.20 -5.26
C THR A 25 5.09 -8.79 -4.32
N VAL A 26 5.20 -10.10 -4.07
CA VAL A 26 4.32 -10.81 -3.13
C VAL A 26 4.39 -10.19 -1.75
N GLU A 27 5.59 -9.81 -1.29
CA GLU A 27 5.79 -9.17 0.00
C GLU A 27 5.10 -7.81 0.07
N SER A 28 5.24 -6.97 -0.96
CA SER A 28 4.61 -5.64 -0.95
C SER A 28 3.09 -5.74 -0.98
N GLU A 29 2.53 -6.68 -1.74
CA GLU A 29 1.08 -6.88 -1.82
C GLU A 29 0.50 -7.41 -0.51
N ILE A 30 1.13 -8.43 0.10
CA ILE A 30 0.72 -8.93 1.42
C ILE A 30 0.88 -7.84 2.48
N ALA A 31 2.03 -7.17 2.53
CA ALA A 31 2.29 -6.13 3.52
C ALA A 31 1.28 -4.99 3.44
N ARG A 32 0.92 -4.54 2.23
CA ARG A 32 -0.09 -3.49 2.01
C ARG A 32 -1.44 -3.86 2.62
N HIS A 33 -1.91 -5.10 2.44
CA HIS A 33 -3.18 -5.58 2.99
C HIS A 33 -3.11 -5.75 4.50
N VAL A 34 -2.01 -6.28 5.00
CA VAL A 34 -1.82 -6.55 6.43
C VAL A 34 -1.63 -5.26 7.22
N PHE A 35 -0.88 -4.27 6.71
CA PHE A 35 -0.74 -2.97 7.38
C PHE A 35 -2.04 -2.14 7.38
N ALA A 36 -3.02 -2.49 6.55
CA ALA A 36 -4.37 -1.90 6.63
C ALA A 36 -5.14 -2.36 7.88
N ILE A 37 -4.71 -3.44 8.54
CA ILE A 37 -5.33 -3.94 9.78
C ILE A 37 -4.93 -3.03 10.95
N PRO A 38 -5.90 -2.44 11.69
CA PRO A 38 -5.58 -1.60 12.83
C PRO A 38 -4.76 -2.35 13.90
N GLY A 39 -3.72 -1.70 14.40
CA GLY A 39 -2.87 -2.26 15.45
C GLY A 39 -1.67 -3.06 14.97
N VAL A 40 -1.55 -3.34 13.68
CA VAL A 40 -0.33 -3.90 13.08
C VAL A 40 0.81 -2.90 13.16
N LYS A 41 2.01 -3.37 13.52
CA LYS A 41 3.22 -2.55 13.66
C LYS A 41 4.44 -3.14 12.96
N ALA A 42 4.45 -4.44 12.68
CA ALA A 42 5.49 -5.07 11.89
C ALA A 42 4.94 -6.25 11.10
N VAL A 43 5.57 -6.52 9.97
CA VAL A 43 5.40 -7.72 9.16
C VAL A 43 6.79 -8.22 8.81
N ALA A 44 7.05 -9.52 9.02
CA ALA A 44 8.31 -10.16 8.71
C ALA A 44 8.07 -11.42 7.89
N PHE A 45 8.78 -11.59 6.79
CA PHE A 45 8.67 -12.75 5.90
C PHE A 45 9.77 -13.76 6.19
N GLY A 46 9.45 -15.06 6.16
CA GLY A 46 10.38 -16.15 6.42
C GLY A 46 11.05 -16.04 7.79
N ALA A 47 12.37 -16.08 7.81
CA ALA A 47 13.15 -15.91 9.02
C ALA A 47 13.18 -14.46 9.55
N GLY A 48 12.66 -13.50 8.78
CA GLY A 48 12.47 -12.12 9.23
C GLY A 48 13.74 -11.47 9.76
N GLU A 49 13.68 -10.94 10.98
CA GLU A 49 14.81 -10.23 11.60
C GLU A 49 16.01 -11.12 11.89
N GLU A 50 15.83 -12.45 12.03
CA GLU A 50 16.91 -13.40 12.25
C GLU A 50 17.91 -13.41 11.09
N LEU A 51 17.47 -13.08 9.86
CA LEU A 51 18.33 -12.98 8.69
C LEU A 51 19.50 -12.01 8.88
N ALA A 52 19.31 -10.96 9.67
CA ALA A 52 20.35 -9.96 9.94
C ALA A 52 21.55 -10.53 10.71
N ALA A 53 21.37 -11.62 11.44
CA ALA A 53 22.42 -12.30 12.19
C ALA A 53 23.09 -13.44 11.40
N LEU A 54 22.53 -13.82 10.23
CA LEU A 54 23.04 -14.94 9.43
C LEU A 54 24.04 -14.47 8.38
N ARG A 55 24.99 -15.33 8.05
CA ARG A 55 25.81 -15.18 6.84
C ARG A 55 25.02 -15.67 5.64
N GLY A 56 25.33 -15.18 4.43
CA GLY A 56 24.64 -15.59 3.21
C GLY A 56 24.57 -17.11 2.99
N SER A 57 25.66 -17.84 3.32
CA SER A 57 25.69 -19.31 3.25
C SER A 57 24.74 -20.00 4.25
N GLN A 58 24.32 -19.33 5.30
CA GLN A 58 23.38 -19.84 6.30
C GLN A 58 21.94 -19.41 6.00
N ALA A 59 21.79 -18.23 5.39
CA ALA A 59 20.49 -17.67 5.02
C ALA A 59 19.91 -18.27 3.72
N ASN A 60 20.79 -18.74 2.81
CA ASN A 60 20.36 -19.37 1.58
C ASN A 60 19.57 -20.65 1.82
N ASP A 61 18.46 -20.77 1.08
CA ASP A 61 17.62 -21.97 1.11
C ASP A 61 18.16 -23.01 0.12
N PRO A 62 18.72 -24.17 0.59
CA PRO A 62 19.30 -25.15 -0.30
C PRO A 62 18.22 -26.00 -1.00
N TRP A 63 18.22 -25.99 -2.31
CA TRP A 63 17.28 -26.72 -3.14
C TRP A 63 17.62 -28.20 -3.29
N ARG A 64 16.60 -29.05 -3.39
CA ARG A 64 16.68 -30.49 -3.61
C ARG A 64 15.65 -30.91 -4.68
N THR A 65 15.92 -32.03 -5.28
CA THR A 65 15.00 -32.70 -6.23
C THR A 65 15.11 -34.21 -6.12
N ASP A 66 14.02 -34.89 -6.35
CA ASP A 66 13.92 -36.34 -6.56
C ASP A 66 13.67 -36.70 -8.04
N GLY A 67 13.83 -35.73 -8.95
CA GLY A 67 13.53 -35.85 -10.38
C GLY A 67 12.07 -35.61 -10.76
N ARG A 68 11.17 -35.45 -9.77
CA ARG A 68 9.74 -35.14 -9.96
C ARG A 68 9.31 -33.88 -9.24
N ARG A 69 9.89 -33.64 -8.08
CA ARG A 69 9.58 -32.49 -7.23
C ARG A 69 10.85 -31.69 -6.96
N ILE A 70 10.67 -30.40 -6.79
CA ILE A 70 11.70 -29.46 -6.35
C ILE A 70 11.23 -28.85 -5.05
N TRP A 71 12.09 -28.84 -4.02
CA TRP A 71 11.80 -28.22 -2.73
C TRP A 71 13.06 -27.64 -2.12
N SER A 72 12.91 -26.72 -1.18
CA SER A 72 14.01 -26.27 -0.35
C SER A 72 14.01 -26.98 1.01
N VAL A 73 15.22 -27.22 1.57
CA VAL A 73 15.39 -27.84 2.90
C VAL A 73 15.00 -26.89 4.02
N THR A 74 15.22 -25.60 3.79
CA THR A 74 14.83 -24.51 4.69
C THR A 74 13.90 -23.55 3.95
N ASN A 75 13.29 -22.62 4.66
CA ASN A 75 12.40 -21.60 4.07
C ASN A 75 12.67 -20.23 4.72
N HIS A 76 13.95 -19.86 4.79
CA HIS A 76 14.37 -18.58 5.36
C HIS A 76 13.81 -17.39 4.55
N SER A 77 13.65 -17.56 3.22
CA SER A 77 13.05 -16.57 2.33
C SER A 77 11.52 -16.49 2.44
N GLY A 78 10.88 -17.37 3.24
CA GLY A 78 9.44 -17.37 3.41
C GLY A 78 8.64 -17.69 2.13
N GLY A 79 9.19 -18.52 1.23
CA GLY A 79 8.52 -18.94 -0.01
C GLY A 79 8.59 -17.90 -1.14
N ILE A 80 9.36 -16.83 -0.99
CA ILE A 80 9.44 -15.71 -1.93
C ILE A 80 10.90 -15.39 -2.22
N ASN A 81 11.26 -15.35 -3.51
CA ASN A 81 12.57 -14.92 -3.98
C ASN A 81 12.42 -13.85 -5.06
N GLY A 82 13.08 -12.71 -4.87
CA GLY A 82 13.01 -11.59 -5.82
C GLY A 82 11.59 -11.06 -6.05
N GLY A 83 10.73 -11.14 -5.04
CA GLY A 83 9.34 -10.68 -5.11
C GLY A 83 8.35 -11.70 -5.70
N ILE A 84 8.81 -12.92 -6.01
CA ILE A 84 8.04 -13.93 -6.74
C ILE A 84 7.97 -15.20 -5.89
N THR A 85 6.80 -15.85 -5.86
CA THR A 85 6.65 -17.15 -5.18
C THR A 85 7.55 -18.20 -5.80
N ASN A 86 8.19 -19.02 -4.96
CA ASN A 86 9.13 -20.05 -5.39
C ASN A 86 8.58 -21.49 -5.30
N GLY A 87 7.28 -21.65 -4.95
CA GLY A 87 6.62 -22.94 -4.79
C GLY A 87 6.71 -23.54 -3.39
N MET A 88 7.51 -22.94 -2.49
CA MET A 88 7.51 -23.26 -1.06
C MET A 88 6.33 -22.54 -0.38
N PRO A 89 5.94 -22.95 0.85
CA PRO A 89 4.94 -22.21 1.61
C PRO A 89 5.32 -20.73 1.77
N VAL A 90 4.38 -19.83 1.49
CA VAL A 90 4.57 -18.41 1.83
C VAL A 90 4.31 -18.22 3.30
N GLU A 91 5.34 -17.78 4.02
CA GLU A 91 5.32 -17.62 5.47
C GLU A 91 5.63 -16.19 5.87
N PHE A 92 4.79 -15.63 6.75
CA PHE A 92 5.05 -14.32 7.34
C PHE A 92 4.47 -14.21 8.75
N THR A 93 5.04 -13.31 9.54
CA THR A 93 4.62 -13.02 10.90
C THR A 93 4.19 -11.56 11.03
N VAL A 94 3.04 -11.35 11.64
CA VAL A 94 2.44 -10.03 11.85
C VAL A 94 2.47 -9.69 13.34
N THR A 95 3.03 -8.54 13.68
CA THR A 95 3.12 -8.07 15.07
C THR A 95 2.06 -7.02 15.35
N PHE A 96 1.28 -7.25 16.39
CA PHE A 96 0.24 -6.37 16.89
C PHE A 96 0.68 -5.65 18.15
N ARG A 97 0.43 -4.33 18.21
CA ARG A 97 0.65 -3.54 19.43
C ARG A 97 -0.32 -3.96 20.55
N PRO A 98 0.02 -3.72 21.81
CA PRO A 98 -0.93 -3.79 22.91
C PRO A 98 -2.07 -2.79 22.70
N THR A 99 -3.26 -3.08 23.21
CA THR A 99 -4.39 -2.14 23.23
C THR A 99 -4.00 -0.91 24.04
N PRO A 100 -4.05 0.31 23.46
CA PRO A 100 -3.65 1.53 24.16
C PRO A 100 -4.71 2.01 25.17
N SER A 101 -5.96 1.61 24.99
CA SER A 101 -7.05 1.91 25.90
C SER A 101 -6.99 0.94 27.07
N ILE A 102 -6.58 1.42 28.23
CA ILE A 102 -6.42 0.63 29.47
C ILE A 102 -6.95 1.41 30.69
N ALA A 103 -7.42 0.67 31.69
CA ALA A 103 -7.96 1.24 32.94
C ALA A 103 -6.87 1.64 33.95
N GLN A 104 -5.68 1.99 33.48
CA GLN A 104 -4.59 2.52 34.30
C GLN A 104 -4.33 3.97 33.93
N PRO A 105 -3.97 4.83 34.88
CA PRO A 105 -3.59 6.20 34.61
C PRO A 105 -2.43 6.27 33.62
N GLN A 106 -2.59 7.05 32.55
CA GLN A 106 -1.58 7.27 31.52
C GLN A 106 -1.30 8.77 31.41
N GLU A 107 -0.04 9.10 31.23
CA GLU A 107 0.38 10.48 30.98
C GLU A 107 0.00 10.90 29.58
N THR A 108 -0.55 12.10 29.47
CA THR A 108 -1.00 12.70 28.21
C THR A 108 -0.96 14.22 28.33
N ILE A 109 -1.47 14.90 27.34
CA ILE A 109 -1.62 16.37 27.33
C ILE A 109 -3.09 16.74 27.18
N ASP A 110 -3.45 17.85 27.78
CA ASP A 110 -4.69 18.56 27.49
C ASP A 110 -4.42 19.55 26.34
N LEU A 111 -5.13 19.36 25.23
CA LEU A 111 -4.93 20.18 24.02
C LEU A 111 -5.53 21.58 24.11
N GLU A 112 -6.49 21.81 25.01
CA GLU A 112 -7.08 23.13 25.21
C GLU A 112 -6.17 24.02 26.06
N THR A 113 -5.65 23.43 27.15
CA THR A 113 -4.80 24.16 28.11
C THR A 113 -3.30 24.03 27.79
N MET A 114 -2.93 23.16 26.85
CA MET A 114 -1.54 22.85 26.48
C MET A 114 -0.71 22.42 27.71
N THR A 115 -1.29 21.66 28.63
CA THR A 115 -0.64 21.19 29.86
C THR A 115 -0.56 19.68 29.94
N ASN A 116 0.45 19.18 30.66
CA ASN A 116 0.57 17.76 30.98
C ASN A 116 -0.55 17.34 31.95
N THR A 117 -1.20 16.22 31.63
CA THR A 117 -2.30 15.68 32.46
C THR A 117 -2.24 14.15 32.47
N LYS A 118 -3.13 13.53 33.23
CA LYS A 118 -3.31 12.07 33.27
C LYS A 118 -4.73 11.72 32.87
N ILE A 119 -4.85 10.68 32.05
CA ILE A 119 -6.14 10.11 31.64
C ILE A 119 -6.25 8.66 32.13
N THR A 120 -7.44 8.30 32.59
CA THR A 120 -7.81 6.90 32.84
C THR A 120 -9.04 6.61 32.00
N ILE A 121 -8.89 5.63 31.09
CA ILE A 121 -9.97 5.27 30.16
C ILE A 121 -10.83 4.19 30.83
N GLY A 122 -12.09 4.52 31.11
CA GLY A 122 -13.06 3.55 31.64
C GLY A 122 -13.62 2.63 30.54
N GLY A 123 -14.19 1.49 30.94
CA GLY A 123 -14.87 0.56 30.06
C GLY A 123 -14.21 -0.82 29.97
N ARG A 124 -14.71 -1.65 29.06
CA ARG A 124 -14.16 -2.98 28.79
C ARG A 124 -13.00 -2.87 27.82
N HIS A 125 -11.86 -3.44 28.19
CA HIS A 125 -10.65 -3.43 27.38
C HIS A 125 -10.24 -4.85 26.97
N ASP A 126 -9.70 -5.00 25.75
CA ASP A 126 -9.11 -6.26 25.32
C ASP A 126 -7.73 -6.45 25.97
N ALA A 127 -7.55 -7.60 26.57
CA ALA A 127 -6.25 -7.95 27.14
C ALA A 127 -5.17 -8.14 26.05
N CYS A 128 -5.57 -8.71 24.89
CA CYS A 128 -4.69 -8.94 23.75
C CYS A 128 -5.53 -9.02 22.47
N ILE A 129 -5.35 -8.08 21.57
CA ILE A 129 -6.07 -8.05 20.28
C ILE A 129 -5.58 -9.14 19.31
N ALA A 130 -4.33 -9.61 19.46
CA ALA A 130 -3.75 -10.64 18.62
C ALA A 130 -4.52 -11.97 18.67
N LEU A 131 -5.24 -12.26 19.75
CA LEU A 131 -6.06 -13.48 19.88
C LEU A 131 -7.21 -13.53 18.86
N ARG A 132 -7.70 -12.39 18.39
CA ARG A 132 -8.79 -12.27 17.40
C ARG A 132 -8.28 -11.92 16.00
N ALA A 133 -7.00 -11.65 15.87
CA ALA A 133 -6.39 -11.26 14.61
C ALA A 133 -6.16 -12.39 13.58
N PRO A 134 -6.05 -13.69 13.93
CA PRO A 134 -5.70 -14.72 12.94
C PRO A 134 -6.63 -14.73 11.73
N VAL A 135 -7.93 -14.73 11.92
CA VAL A 135 -8.92 -14.73 10.82
C VAL A 135 -8.81 -13.47 9.94
N VAL A 136 -8.47 -12.33 10.54
CA VAL A 136 -8.32 -11.07 9.81
C VAL A 136 -7.03 -11.08 8.98
N VAL A 137 -5.93 -11.60 9.55
CA VAL A 137 -4.65 -11.77 8.84
C VAL A 137 -4.80 -12.75 7.70
N GLU A 138 -5.47 -13.89 7.93
CA GLU A 138 -5.78 -14.89 6.90
C GLU A 138 -6.59 -14.26 5.74
N SER A 139 -7.64 -13.51 6.07
CA SER A 139 -8.46 -12.83 5.07
C SER A 139 -7.67 -11.78 4.27
N ALA A 140 -6.81 -11.01 4.94
CA ALA A 140 -5.94 -10.05 4.28
C ALA A 140 -4.94 -10.73 3.34
N ALA A 141 -4.34 -11.85 3.76
CA ALA A 141 -3.46 -12.66 2.91
C ALA A 141 -4.21 -13.24 1.69
N ALA A 142 -5.41 -13.77 1.91
CA ALA A 142 -6.23 -14.32 0.83
C ALA A 142 -6.59 -13.25 -0.22
N LEU A 143 -6.94 -12.04 0.21
CA LEU A 143 -7.24 -10.92 -0.69
C LEU A 143 -5.99 -10.48 -1.48
N ALA A 144 -4.84 -10.40 -0.82
CA ALA A 144 -3.57 -10.07 -1.48
C ALA A 144 -3.21 -11.10 -2.55
N LEU A 145 -3.31 -12.38 -2.22
CA LEU A 145 -2.99 -13.46 -3.15
C LEU A 145 -4.02 -13.61 -4.27
N TRP A 146 -5.30 -13.36 -3.99
CA TRP A 146 -6.33 -13.34 -5.04
C TRP A 146 -6.07 -12.25 -6.07
N ARG A 147 -5.59 -11.10 -5.62
CA ARG A 147 -5.21 -10.00 -6.51
C ARG A 147 -4.00 -10.36 -7.37
N LEU A 148 -2.97 -10.98 -6.79
CA LEU A 148 -1.81 -11.50 -7.53
C LEU A 148 -2.21 -12.57 -8.54
N LYS A 149 -3.12 -13.49 -8.18
CA LYS A 149 -3.67 -14.49 -9.10
C LYS A 149 -4.40 -13.87 -10.28
N GLY A 150 -5.12 -12.78 -10.05
CA GLY A 150 -5.79 -12.04 -11.12
C GLY A 150 -4.82 -11.44 -12.14
N ALA A 151 -3.62 -11.09 -11.70
CA ALA A 151 -2.54 -10.63 -12.59
C ALA A 151 -1.96 -11.76 -13.46
N ASP A 152 -1.94 -13.01 -12.95
CA ASP A 152 -1.40 -14.17 -13.69
C ASP A 152 -2.47 -15.00 -14.45
N GLY A 153 -3.74 -14.86 -14.11
CA GLY A 153 -4.84 -15.72 -14.61
C GLY A 153 -5.58 -15.19 -15.83
N GLY A 154 -5.37 -13.95 -16.20
CA GLY A 154 -5.80 -13.34 -17.47
C GLY A 154 -4.60 -13.31 -18.39
N GLY A 155 -4.79 -13.57 -19.69
CA GLY A 155 -3.71 -13.42 -20.66
C GLY A 155 -3.08 -12.02 -20.54
N GLU A 156 -1.90 -11.79 -21.13
CA GLU A 156 -1.15 -10.52 -21.11
C GLU A 156 -2.07 -9.29 -21.28
N LEU A 157 -3.12 -9.42 -22.09
CA LEU A 157 -4.13 -8.38 -22.32
C LEU A 157 -4.94 -8.05 -21.04
N ASP A 158 -5.33 -9.04 -20.26
CA ASP A 158 -6.14 -8.82 -19.05
C ASP A 158 -5.29 -8.25 -17.90
N ASN A 159 -4.02 -8.64 -17.82
CA ASN A 159 -3.06 -8.01 -16.93
C ASN A 159 -2.84 -6.53 -17.30
N LEU A 160 -2.63 -6.22 -18.58
CA LEU A 160 -2.47 -4.85 -19.06
C LEU A 160 -3.74 -4.01 -18.82
N ARG A 161 -4.93 -4.57 -18.99
CA ARG A 161 -6.20 -3.92 -18.64
C ARG A 161 -6.30 -3.64 -17.14
N GLY A 162 -5.95 -4.61 -16.30
CA GLY A 162 -5.93 -4.42 -14.84
C GLY A 162 -4.97 -3.32 -14.41
N GLN A 163 -3.80 -3.20 -15.03
CA GLN A 163 -2.87 -2.09 -14.79
C GLN A 163 -3.47 -0.75 -15.22
N LEU A 164 -4.17 -0.70 -16.36
CA LEU A 164 -4.89 0.50 -16.80
C LEU A 164 -5.99 0.89 -15.81
N ASP A 165 -6.79 -0.05 -15.32
CA ASP A 165 -7.86 0.21 -14.37
C ASP A 165 -7.34 0.85 -13.06
N ILE A 166 -6.16 0.42 -12.60
CA ILE A 166 -5.49 1.02 -11.44
C ILE A 166 -5.10 2.47 -11.74
N LEU A 167 -4.44 2.70 -12.88
CA LEU A 167 -4.01 4.04 -13.29
C LEU A 167 -5.21 4.98 -13.50
N ASP A 168 -6.30 4.49 -14.09
CA ASP A 168 -7.54 5.24 -14.30
C ASP A 168 -8.20 5.62 -12.97
N THR A 169 -8.13 4.73 -11.96
CA THR A 169 -8.59 5.01 -10.61
C THR A 169 -7.76 6.11 -9.95
N GLU A 170 -6.44 6.06 -10.08
CA GLU A 170 -5.53 7.10 -9.58
C GLU A 170 -5.77 8.44 -10.29
N LEU A 171 -5.88 8.42 -11.63
CA LEU A 171 -6.20 9.60 -12.44
C LEU A 171 -7.54 10.23 -12.01
N THR A 172 -8.57 9.43 -11.81
CA THR A 172 -9.87 9.90 -11.33
C THR A 172 -9.76 10.55 -9.96
N THR A 173 -9.03 9.95 -9.04
CA THR A 173 -8.79 10.50 -7.70
C THR A 173 -8.05 11.84 -7.77
N LEU A 174 -7.00 11.92 -8.57
CA LEU A 174 -6.23 13.14 -8.78
C LEU A 174 -7.06 14.23 -9.47
N PHE A 175 -7.91 13.86 -10.43
CA PHE A 175 -8.83 14.77 -11.08
C PHE A 175 -9.82 15.39 -10.10
N VAL A 176 -10.51 14.58 -9.28
CA VAL A 176 -11.45 15.06 -8.26
C VAL A 176 -10.74 16.01 -7.26
N ARG A 177 -9.55 15.65 -6.81
CA ARG A 177 -8.74 16.49 -5.94
C ARG A 177 -8.36 17.82 -6.61
N ARG A 178 -8.00 17.78 -7.89
CA ARG A 178 -7.68 18.98 -8.67
C ARG A 178 -8.90 19.90 -8.80
N GLN A 179 -10.09 19.36 -9.07
CA GLN A 179 -11.32 20.13 -9.15
C GLN A 179 -11.70 20.80 -7.82
N SER A 180 -11.49 20.10 -6.69
CA SER A 180 -11.67 20.72 -5.37
C SER A 180 -10.78 21.94 -5.16
N ILE A 181 -9.52 21.89 -5.62
CA ILE A 181 -8.60 23.03 -5.56
C ILE A 181 -9.07 24.16 -6.52
N SER A 182 -9.55 23.80 -7.72
CA SER A 182 -10.08 24.77 -8.69
C SER A 182 -11.28 25.55 -8.15
N ARG A 183 -12.21 24.90 -7.44
CA ARG A 183 -13.32 25.58 -6.75
C ARG A 183 -12.83 26.60 -5.70
N ARG A 184 -11.82 26.23 -4.93
CA ARG A 184 -11.22 27.14 -3.93
C ARG A 184 -10.55 28.34 -4.60
N ILE A 185 -9.87 28.14 -5.72
CA ILE A 185 -9.29 29.23 -6.52
C ILE A 185 -10.40 30.13 -7.06
N GLY A 186 -11.51 29.58 -7.54
CA GLY A 186 -12.67 30.33 -8.02
C GLY A 186 -13.27 31.21 -6.92
N ALA A 187 -13.47 30.67 -5.72
CA ALA A 187 -13.94 31.42 -4.56
C ALA A 187 -13.00 32.58 -4.22
N TYR A 188 -11.70 32.34 -4.17
CA TYR A 188 -10.69 33.36 -3.92
C TYR A 188 -10.71 34.47 -4.98
N LYS A 189 -10.80 34.12 -6.25
CA LYS A 189 -10.85 35.07 -7.37
C LYS A 189 -12.08 35.97 -7.32
N ARG A 190 -13.25 35.40 -6.99
CA ARG A 190 -14.49 36.18 -6.81
C ARG A 190 -14.35 37.18 -5.64
N GLU A 191 -13.83 36.75 -4.51
CA GLU A 191 -13.62 37.60 -3.33
C GLU A 191 -12.67 38.78 -3.63
N HIS A 192 -11.66 38.57 -4.49
CA HIS A 192 -10.64 39.56 -4.79
C HIS A 192 -10.85 40.26 -6.16
N HIS A 193 -11.99 40.05 -6.81
CA HIS A 193 -12.34 40.62 -8.10
C HIS A 193 -11.30 40.33 -9.21
N LEU A 194 -10.68 39.12 -9.17
CA LEU A 194 -9.71 38.68 -10.14
C LEU A 194 -10.38 37.97 -11.32
N PRO A 195 -9.83 38.08 -12.56
CA PRO A 195 -10.38 37.36 -13.71
C PRO A 195 -10.26 35.83 -13.53
N VAL A 196 -11.28 35.11 -13.98
CA VAL A 196 -11.27 33.64 -13.93
C VAL A 196 -10.16 33.07 -14.82
N GLN A 197 -9.96 33.62 -16.01
CA GLN A 197 -8.93 33.19 -16.94
C GLN A 197 -7.64 33.97 -16.75
N ASP A 198 -6.51 33.26 -16.72
CA ASP A 198 -5.15 33.79 -16.71
C ASP A 198 -4.37 33.11 -17.85
N ALA A 199 -4.35 33.75 -19.02
CA ALA A 199 -3.73 33.20 -20.22
C ALA A 199 -2.22 32.93 -20.05
N GLY A 200 -1.51 33.81 -19.32
CA GLY A 200 -0.08 33.64 -19.07
C GLY A 200 0.21 32.41 -18.20
N ARG A 201 -0.62 32.19 -17.19
CA ARG A 201 -0.51 31.02 -16.33
C ARG A 201 -0.89 29.72 -17.07
N GLU A 202 -1.91 29.77 -17.92
CA GLU A 202 -2.31 28.62 -18.74
C GLU A 202 -1.18 28.21 -19.70
N GLU A 203 -0.55 29.15 -20.38
CA GLU A 203 0.60 28.88 -21.28
C GLU A 203 1.80 28.31 -20.53
N GLN A 204 2.13 28.88 -19.37
CA GLN A 204 3.20 28.35 -18.49
C GLN A 204 2.94 26.90 -18.07
N VAL A 205 1.69 26.56 -17.71
CA VAL A 205 1.31 25.19 -17.33
C VAL A 205 1.49 24.24 -18.51
N LEU A 206 1.00 24.60 -19.69
CA LEU A 206 1.15 23.76 -20.89
C LEU A 206 2.61 23.50 -21.21
N HIS A 207 3.44 24.55 -21.20
CA HIS A 207 4.87 24.43 -21.47
C HIS A 207 5.56 23.50 -20.46
N THR A 208 5.39 23.76 -19.16
CA THR A 208 6.08 23.00 -18.10
C THR A 208 5.62 21.55 -18.05
N ARG A 209 4.32 21.25 -18.28
CA ARG A 209 3.82 19.87 -18.28
C ARG A 209 4.23 19.12 -19.54
N GLY A 210 4.23 19.78 -20.70
CA GLY A 210 4.73 19.19 -21.95
C GLY A 210 6.21 18.79 -21.87
N GLN A 211 7.02 19.51 -21.10
CA GLN A 211 8.44 19.16 -20.88
C GLN A 211 8.65 17.90 -20.05
N LEU A 212 7.69 17.52 -19.18
CA LEU A 212 7.79 16.30 -18.37
C LEU A 212 7.68 15.01 -19.19
N ALA A 213 7.11 15.08 -20.39
CA ALA A 213 6.99 13.95 -21.31
C ALA A 213 7.27 14.39 -22.74
N PRO A 214 8.52 14.64 -23.12
CA PRO A 214 8.89 15.22 -24.42
C PRO A 214 8.36 14.43 -25.63
N GLU A 215 8.40 13.09 -25.54
CA GLU A 215 7.91 12.17 -26.58
C GLU A 215 6.39 12.22 -26.78
N ARG A 216 5.66 12.67 -25.77
CA ARG A 216 4.20 12.74 -25.77
C ARG A 216 3.68 14.15 -25.51
N ARG A 217 4.51 15.15 -25.76
CA ARG A 217 4.25 16.55 -25.44
C ARG A 217 2.88 17.02 -25.92
N GLN A 218 2.54 16.77 -27.18
CA GLN A 218 1.24 17.20 -27.76
C GLN A 218 0.04 16.58 -27.04
N GLN A 219 0.13 15.30 -26.67
CA GLN A 219 -0.93 14.60 -25.95
C GLN A 219 -1.10 15.17 -24.53
N VAL A 220 0.02 15.43 -23.83
CA VAL A 220 0.02 16.04 -22.51
C VAL A 220 -0.57 17.46 -22.57
N GLU A 221 -0.16 18.29 -23.50
CA GLU A 221 -0.72 19.63 -23.67
C GLU A 221 -2.22 19.60 -23.96
N ARG A 222 -2.70 18.67 -24.80
CA ARG A 222 -4.12 18.47 -25.05
C ARG A 222 -4.90 18.08 -23.80
N LEU A 223 -4.38 17.15 -23.01
CA LEU A 223 -4.97 16.76 -21.73
C LEU A 223 -5.07 17.96 -20.79
N PHE A 224 -3.99 18.74 -20.64
CA PHE A 224 -3.99 19.88 -19.73
C PHE A 224 -4.88 21.02 -20.21
N ARG A 225 -5.10 21.22 -21.52
CA ARG A 225 -6.12 22.15 -22.04
C ARG A 225 -7.51 21.74 -21.59
N LEU A 226 -7.88 20.46 -21.72
CA LEU A 226 -9.16 19.97 -21.25
C LEU A 226 -9.31 20.12 -19.72
N LEU A 227 -8.27 19.80 -18.95
CA LEU A 227 -8.28 19.97 -17.50
C LEU A 227 -8.44 21.44 -17.08
N MET A 228 -7.91 22.39 -17.83
CA MET A 228 -8.08 23.82 -17.57
C MET A 228 -9.49 24.30 -17.96
N GLU A 229 -10.05 23.80 -19.05
CA GLU A 229 -11.43 24.06 -19.46
C GLU A 229 -12.42 23.62 -18.36
N LEU A 230 -12.35 22.36 -17.92
CA LEU A 230 -13.15 21.83 -16.81
C LEU A 230 -12.92 22.59 -15.49
N SER A 231 -11.72 23.13 -15.27
CA SER A 231 -11.44 23.95 -14.08
C SER A 231 -12.09 25.33 -14.15
N ARG A 232 -12.26 25.91 -15.34
CA ARG A 232 -13.00 27.19 -15.52
C ARG A 232 -14.48 26.99 -15.25
N GLU A 233 -15.07 25.88 -15.68
CA GLU A 233 -16.46 25.51 -15.35
C GLU A 233 -16.70 25.44 -13.83
N GLU A 234 -15.76 24.87 -13.08
CA GLU A 234 -15.82 24.79 -11.62
C GLU A 234 -15.55 26.13 -10.90
N GLN A 235 -14.98 27.11 -11.60
CA GLN A 235 -14.69 28.45 -11.05
C GLN A 235 -15.80 29.46 -11.34
N ALA A 236 -16.64 29.20 -12.33
CA ALA A 236 -17.77 30.04 -12.67
C ALA A 236 -18.84 30.01 -11.58
#